data_745156d052d2e8318b58e239b752e01d
#
_entry.id   745156d052d2e8318b58e239b752e01d
#
_cell.length_a   1.000
_cell.length_b   1.000
_cell.length_c   1.000
_cell.angle_alpha   90.00
_cell.angle_beta   90.00
_cell.angle_gamma   90.00
#
_symmetry.space_group_name_H-M   'P 1'
#
loop_
_entity.id
_entity.type
_entity.pdbx_description
1 polymer ?
#
loop_
_entity_poly.entity_id
_entity_poly.type
_entity_poly.pdbx_seq_one_letter_code
_entity_poly.pdbx_strand_id
1 'polypeptide(L)'
;RDVLGSRGLGDVYKRQFTKSIAGFVITLSTPLEANSQPTRANIKVTRDIPAGGTFKVEATNNPFDASPVWEDCTNAVVQGVAHVFTNKINTAAQYGMNIRVTVQRGDALTACWVSGIGGNFE
;
A
#
# COMPACT_ATOMS: atom_id res chain seq x y z
N ARG A 1 3.37 -21.31 -7.90
CA ARG A 1 3.37 -20.12 -7.06
C ARG A 1 3.19 -20.49 -5.60
N ASP A 2 3.89 -19.81 -4.78
CA ASP A 2 3.95 -20.07 -3.35
C ASP A 2 2.74 -19.48 -2.62
N VAL A 3 2.11 -20.29 -1.80
CA VAL A 3 0.99 -19.82 -0.96
C VAL A 3 1.44 -18.69 -0.03
N LEU A 4 2.64 -18.77 0.50
CA LEU A 4 3.16 -17.74 1.38
C LEU A 4 3.41 -16.43 0.66
N GLY A 5 3.71 -16.49 -0.64
CA GLY A 5 3.88 -15.30 -1.45
C GLY A 5 2.56 -14.65 -1.83
N SER A 6 1.45 -15.35 -1.62
CA SER A 6 0.10 -14.82 -1.90
C SER A 6 -0.63 -14.38 -0.66
N ARG A 7 0.10 -14.09 0.39
CA ARG A 7 -0.50 -13.70 1.65
C ARG A 7 -1.38 -12.47 1.49
N GLY A 8 -2.55 -12.50 2.11
CA GLY A 8 -3.47 -11.39 2.12
C GLY A 8 -2.92 -10.21 2.93
N LEU A 9 -3.26 -9.02 2.51
CA LEU A 9 -2.84 -7.80 3.19
C LEU A 9 -3.67 -7.50 4.41
N GLY A 10 -4.71 -8.29 4.63
CA GLY A 10 -5.41 -8.24 5.86
C GLY A 10 -6.79 -7.71 5.79
N ASP A 11 -7.16 -7.10 6.83
CA ASP A 11 -8.53 -6.89 7.17
C ASP A 11 -9.09 -5.59 6.64
N VAL A 12 -10.36 -5.46 6.81
CA VAL A 12 -11.02 -4.20 6.57
C VAL A 12 -10.41 -3.14 7.47
N TYR A 13 -10.02 -2.06 6.85
CA TYR A 13 -9.50 -0.90 7.54
C TYR A 13 -10.36 0.29 7.15
N LYS A 14 -10.87 1.02 8.14
CA LYS A 14 -11.74 2.15 7.89
C LYS A 14 -11.12 3.40 8.47
N ARG A 15 -10.87 4.37 7.61
CA ARG A 15 -10.30 5.65 8.03
C ARG A 15 -11.06 6.78 7.36
N GLN A 16 -11.51 7.72 8.17
CA GLN A 16 -12.20 8.90 7.73
C GLN A 16 -11.57 10.11 8.39
N PHE A 17 -11.56 11.24 7.70
CA PHE A 17 -11.17 12.49 8.33
C PHE A 17 -12.13 13.60 7.95
N THR A 18 -12.23 14.58 8.87
CA THR A 18 -13.14 15.71 8.74
C THR A 18 -12.50 16.82 7.93
N LYS A 19 -13.23 17.94 7.77
CA LYS A 19 -12.72 19.11 7.06
C LYS A 19 -11.44 19.66 7.66
N SER A 20 -11.26 19.54 8.98
CA SER A 20 -10.10 20.08 9.68
C SER A 20 -8.85 19.24 9.48
N ILE A 21 -8.96 18.03 8.93
CA ILE A 21 -7.82 17.14 8.71
C ILE A 21 -7.40 17.24 7.26
N ALA A 22 -6.15 17.65 7.03
CA ALA A 22 -5.63 17.80 5.66
C ALA A 22 -5.36 16.48 4.97
N GLY A 23 -5.01 15.44 5.72
CA GLY A 23 -4.74 14.14 5.16
C GLY A 23 -4.29 13.13 6.19
N PHE A 24 -3.99 11.91 5.73
CA PHE A 24 -3.49 10.86 6.60
C PHE A 24 -2.65 9.87 5.79
N VAL A 25 -1.84 9.09 6.52
CA VAL A 25 -1.01 8.04 5.94
C VAL A 25 -1.34 6.74 6.68
N ILE A 26 -1.54 5.68 5.90
CA ILE A 26 -1.78 4.34 6.42
C ILE A 26 -0.62 3.45 5.99
N THR A 27 0.03 2.81 6.96
CA THR A 27 1.06 1.82 6.68
C THR A 27 0.95 0.72 7.74
N LEU A 28 1.44 -0.48 7.40
CA LEU A 28 1.47 -1.56 8.38
C LEU A 28 2.58 -1.27 9.39
N SER A 29 2.25 -1.34 10.67
CA SER A 29 3.26 -1.14 11.73
C SER A 29 4.28 -2.26 11.74
N THR A 30 3.86 -3.46 11.33
CA THR A 30 4.74 -4.62 11.17
C THR A 30 4.61 -5.08 9.72
N PRO A 31 5.69 -5.04 8.95
CA PRO A 31 5.62 -5.50 7.57
C PRO A 31 5.23 -6.97 7.48
N LEU A 32 4.65 -7.37 6.37
CA LEU A 32 4.35 -8.77 6.09
C LEU A 32 5.64 -9.50 5.75
N GLU A 33 5.80 -10.69 6.30
CA GLU A 33 6.99 -11.51 6.06
C GLU A 33 6.77 -12.41 4.86
N ALA A 34 7.84 -12.71 4.15
CA ALA A 34 7.82 -13.58 2.98
C ALA A 34 9.04 -14.49 2.98
N ASN A 35 8.96 -15.60 2.23
CA ASN A 35 10.07 -16.54 2.10
C ASN A 35 11.11 -16.10 1.07
N SER A 36 10.73 -15.21 0.18
CA SER A 36 11.62 -14.65 -0.83
C SER A 36 11.19 -13.22 -1.10
N GLN A 37 12.08 -12.46 -1.73
CA GLN A 37 11.75 -11.08 -2.05
C GLN A 37 10.57 -11.03 -3.03
N PRO A 38 9.50 -10.32 -2.67
CA PRO A 38 8.35 -10.20 -3.56
C PRO A 38 8.73 -9.55 -4.88
N THR A 39 8.17 -10.06 -5.96
CA THR A 39 8.40 -9.54 -7.31
C THR A 39 7.19 -8.79 -7.84
N ARG A 40 6.01 -9.03 -7.27
CA ARG A 40 4.80 -8.36 -7.70
C ARG A 40 3.78 -8.34 -6.58
N ALA A 41 2.91 -7.37 -6.60
CA ALA A 41 1.85 -7.23 -5.61
C ALA A 41 0.56 -6.77 -6.28
N ASN A 42 -0.54 -7.38 -5.88
CA ASN A 42 -1.88 -6.99 -6.27
C ASN A 42 -2.49 -6.31 -5.06
N ILE A 43 -2.64 -5.00 -5.12
CA ILE A 43 -3.11 -4.21 -3.99
C ILE A 43 -4.44 -3.58 -4.36
N LYS A 44 -5.42 -3.77 -3.48
CA LYS A 44 -6.73 -3.17 -3.64
C LYS A 44 -7.00 -2.22 -2.47
N VAL A 45 -7.34 -1.00 -2.79
CA VAL A 45 -7.69 0.01 -1.79
C VAL A 45 -9.13 0.43 -2.05
N THR A 46 -10.01 0.07 -1.13
CA THR A 46 -11.40 0.49 -1.19
C THR A 46 -11.47 1.88 -0.60
N ARG A 47 -11.90 2.83 -1.42
CA ARG A 47 -11.77 4.23 -1.10
C ARG A 47 -12.89 5.05 -1.71
N ASP A 48 -13.08 6.23 -1.14
CA ASP A 48 -13.93 7.28 -1.71
C ASP A 48 -13.16 8.58 -1.57
N ILE A 49 -12.59 9.04 -2.67
CA ILE A 49 -11.78 10.25 -2.72
C ILE A 49 -12.52 11.25 -3.61
N PRO A 50 -13.27 12.18 -3.00
CA PRO A 50 -14.01 13.18 -3.77
C PRO A 50 -13.08 14.08 -4.59
N ALA A 51 -13.65 14.75 -5.58
CA ALA A 51 -12.91 15.67 -6.43
C ALA A 51 -12.16 16.69 -5.57
N GLY A 52 -10.92 16.95 -5.92
CA GLY A 52 -10.04 17.83 -5.18
C GLY A 52 -9.15 17.09 -4.19
N GLY A 53 -9.53 15.88 -3.81
CA GLY A 53 -8.69 15.02 -2.98
C GLY A 53 -7.77 14.16 -3.83
N THR A 54 -6.70 13.67 -3.22
CA THR A 54 -5.76 12.78 -3.89
C THR A 54 -5.40 11.60 -3.00
N PHE A 55 -5.00 10.50 -3.62
CA PHE A 55 -4.41 9.41 -2.88
C PHE A 55 -3.22 8.85 -3.66
N LYS A 56 -2.30 8.27 -2.91
CA LYS A 56 -1.09 7.69 -3.46
C LYS A 56 -0.84 6.37 -2.76
N VAL A 57 -0.51 5.34 -3.51
CA VAL A 57 -0.18 4.03 -2.97
C VAL A 57 1.25 3.71 -3.30
N GLU A 58 2.02 3.35 -2.28
CA GLU A 58 3.40 2.94 -2.45
C GLU A 58 3.59 1.58 -1.79
N ALA A 59 4.53 0.81 -2.30
CA ALA A 59 4.88 -0.49 -1.74
C ALA A 59 6.38 -0.68 -1.75
N THR A 60 6.88 -1.44 -0.79
CA THR A 60 8.28 -1.81 -0.73
C THR A 60 8.39 -3.32 -0.62
N ASN A 61 9.34 -3.89 -1.35
CA ASN A 61 9.65 -5.31 -1.27
C ASN A 61 10.93 -5.59 -0.48
N ASN A 62 11.44 -4.58 0.24
CA ASN A 62 12.55 -4.75 1.18
C ASN A 62 12.31 -3.95 2.46
N PRO A 63 11.16 -4.20 3.14
CA PRO A 63 10.74 -3.34 4.26
C PRO A 63 11.62 -3.47 5.50
N PHE A 64 12.39 -4.55 5.60
CA PHE A 64 13.24 -4.77 6.77
C PHE A 64 14.63 -4.17 6.61
N ASP A 65 14.94 -3.65 5.43
CA ASP A 65 16.21 -2.95 5.21
C ASP A 65 16.20 -1.62 5.95
N ALA A 66 17.41 -1.10 6.26
CA ALA A 66 17.53 0.19 6.93
C ALA A 66 16.93 1.32 6.11
N SER A 67 17.02 1.21 4.78
CA SER A 67 16.46 2.20 3.87
C SER A 67 15.61 1.48 2.81
N PRO A 68 14.36 1.17 3.12
CA PRO A 68 13.50 0.48 2.16
C PRO A 68 13.28 1.31 0.90
N VAL A 69 13.17 0.63 -0.22
CA VAL A 69 12.86 1.27 -1.50
C VAL A 69 11.35 1.23 -1.71
N TRP A 70 10.73 2.40 -1.70
CA TRP A 70 9.30 2.54 -1.92
C TRP A 70 9.04 2.83 -3.39
N GLU A 71 8.12 2.07 -3.98
CA GLU A 71 7.73 2.25 -5.38
C GLU A 71 6.29 2.71 -5.45
N ASP A 72 6.02 3.66 -6.33
CA ASP A 72 4.68 4.18 -6.53
C ASP A 72 3.88 3.16 -7.35
N CYS A 73 2.82 2.65 -6.79
CA CYS A 73 1.95 1.69 -7.45
C CYS A 73 0.51 2.21 -7.61
N THR A 74 0.33 3.51 -7.50
CA THR A 74 -1.00 4.12 -7.59
C THR A 74 -1.73 3.74 -8.87
N ASN A 75 -1.04 3.82 -10.02
CA ASN A 75 -1.67 3.50 -11.30
C ASN A 75 -2.11 2.04 -11.38
N ALA A 76 -1.30 1.13 -10.86
CA ALA A 76 -1.66 -0.30 -10.83
C ALA A 76 -2.92 -0.51 -9.98
N VAL A 77 -2.98 0.14 -8.84
CA VAL A 77 -4.14 0.06 -7.95
C VAL A 77 -5.40 0.60 -8.64
N VAL A 78 -5.28 1.75 -9.29
CA VAL A 78 -6.41 2.37 -10.01
C VAL A 78 -6.91 1.46 -11.12
N GLN A 79 -5.99 0.83 -11.86
CA GLN A 79 -6.33 -0.02 -13.00
C GLN A 79 -6.71 -1.44 -12.58
N GLY A 80 -6.51 -1.81 -11.34
CA GLY A 80 -6.82 -3.15 -10.86
C GLY A 80 -5.85 -4.22 -11.36
N VAL A 81 -4.61 -3.85 -11.63
CA VAL A 81 -3.58 -4.77 -12.10
C VAL A 81 -2.45 -4.87 -11.07
N ALA A 82 -1.62 -5.89 -11.22
CA ALA A 82 -0.50 -6.07 -10.31
C ALA A 82 0.59 -5.04 -10.58
N HIS A 83 1.21 -4.58 -9.50
CA HIS A 83 2.44 -3.80 -9.57
C HIS A 83 3.62 -4.77 -9.62
N VAL A 84 4.50 -4.59 -10.60
CA VAL A 84 5.72 -5.40 -10.70
C VAL A 84 6.86 -4.59 -10.13
N PHE A 85 7.50 -5.12 -9.09
CA PHE A 85 8.61 -4.43 -8.44
C PHE A 85 9.84 -4.40 -9.36
N THR A 86 10.49 -3.26 -9.41
CA THR A 86 11.78 -3.12 -10.11
C THR A 86 12.95 -3.28 -9.16
N ASN A 87 12.74 -3.03 -7.87
CA ASN A 87 13.79 -3.14 -6.88
C ASN A 87 14.21 -4.59 -6.66
N LYS A 88 15.52 -4.85 -6.73
CA LYS A 88 16.12 -6.17 -6.50
C LYS A 88 16.97 -6.22 -5.24
N ILE A 89 17.05 -5.11 -4.51
CA ILE A 89 17.89 -5.01 -3.33
C ILE A 89 17.11 -5.50 -2.11
N ASN A 90 17.75 -6.33 -1.30
CA ASN A 90 17.25 -6.72 0.01
C ASN A 90 18.46 -7.11 0.86
N THR A 91 18.89 -6.22 1.72
CA THR A 91 20.09 -6.43 2.54
C THR A 91 19.78 -7.10 3.86
N ALA A 92 18.55 -7.01 4.33
CA ALA A 92 18.15 -7.66 5.56
C ALA A 92 18.06 -9.16 5.38
N ALA A 93 18.13 -9.90 6.49
CA ALA A 93 17.99 -11.35 6.47
C ALA A 93 16.55 -11.78 6.17
N GLN A 94 15.58 -10.92 6.45
CA GLN A 94 14.16 -11.21 6.28
C GLN A 94 13.64 -10.56 5.00
N TYR A 95 12.82 -11.29 4.27
CA TYR A 95 12.07 -10.76 3.12
C TYR A 95 10.65 -10.39 3.56
N GLY A 96 10.05 -9.47 2.84
CA GLY A 96 8.69 -9.08 3.15
C GLY A 96 8.16 -7.99 2.25
N MET A 97 7.01 -7.44 2.63
CA MET A 97 6.38 -6.35 1.91
C MET A 97 5.67 -5.43 2.89
N ASN A 98 5.69 -4.15 2.60
CA ASN A 98 4.85 -3.18 3.29
C ASN A 98 4.21 -2.26 2.26
N ILE A 99 3.15 -1.61 2.67
CA ILE A 99 2.45 -0.65 1.83
C ILE A 99 2.33 0.67 2.58
N ARG A 100 2.13 1.72 1.80
CA ARG A 100 1.89 3.05 2.36
C ARG A 100 0.86 3.75 1.48
N VAL A 101 -0.28 4.07 2.08
CA VAL A 101 -1.35 4.79 1.39
C VAL A 101 -1.39 6.18 1.98
N THR A 102 -1.20 7.18 1.13
CA THR A 102 -1.22 8.59 1.53
C THR A 102 -2.45 9.23 0.91
N VAL A 103 -3.29 9.83 1.74
CA VAL A 103 -4.49 10.52 1.31
C VAL A 103 -4.39 11.98 1.70
N GLN A 104 -4.65 12.88 0.76
CA GLN A 104 -4.70 14.30 1.03
C GLN A 104 -6.05 14.83 0.61
N ARG A 105 -6.65 15.61 1.48
CA ARG A 105 -7.96 16.17 1.22
C ARG A 105 -7.93 17.24 0.13
N GLY A 106 -6.88 18.07 0.12
CA GLY A 106 -6.79 19.16 -0.84
C GLY A 106 -8.02 20.04 -0.81
N ASP A 107 -8.64 20.25 -1.96
CA ASP A 107 -9.82 21.08 -2.10
C ASP A 107 -11.14 20.28 -2.01
N ALA A 108 -11.09 19.03 -1.62
CA ALA A 108 -12.31 18.23 -1.51
C ALA A 108 -13.29 18.83 -0.51
N LEU A 109 -14.56 18.88 -0.90
CA LEU A 109 -15.59 19.50 -0.07
C LEU A 109 -16.17 18.53 0.96
N THR A 110 -15.98 17.25 0.76
CA THR A 110 -16.46 16.21 1.67
C THR A 110 -15.31 15.34 2.11
N ALA A 111 -15.56 14.51 3.11
CA ALA A 111 -14.52 13.66 3.70
C ALA A 111 -13.99 12.65 2.68
N CYS A 112 -12.70 12.36 2.80
CA CYS A 112 -12.05 11.29 2.05
C CYS A 112 -12.00 10.03 2.93
N TRP A 113 -12.19 8.87 2.31
CA TRP A 113 -12.28 7.61 3.03
C TRP A 113 -11.35 6.57 2.45
N VAL A 114 -10.79 5.76 3.32
CA VAL A 114 -10.26 4.45 2.98
C VAL A 114 -10.98 3.46 3.89
N SER A 115 -11.73 2.54 3.32
CA SER A 115 -12.54 1.60 4.09
C SER A 115 -12.01 0.18 4.05
N GLY A 116 -11.02 -0.10 3.21
CA GLY A 116 -10.42 -1.42 3.18
C GLY A 116 -9.16 -1.45 2.35
N ILE A 117 -8.21 -2.26 2.77
CA ILE A 117 -6.98 -2.52 2.02
C ILE A 117 -6.80 -4.02 1.99
N GLY A 118 -6.61 -4.57 0.82
CA GLY A 118 -6.43 -6.00 0.66
C GLY A 118 -5.56 -6.33 -0.52
N GLY A 119 -5.38 -7.62 -0.77
CA GLY A 119 -4.62 -8.08 -1.90
C GLY A 119 -3.70 -9.21 -1.55
N ASN A 120 -2.72 -9.42 -2.43
CA ASN A 120 -1.71 -10.47 -2.25
C ASN A 120 -0.43 -10.06 -2.95
N PHE A 121 0.62 -10.80 -2.67
CA PHE A 121 1.90 -10.60 -3.35
C PHE A 121 2.58 -11.95 -3.56
N GLU A 122 3.52 -11.96 -4.48
CA GLU A 122 4.35 -13.13 -4.70
C GLU A 122 5.74 -12.76 -5.17
#